data_8bd22e4f60618c780cf5a1a83316cb46
#
_entry.id   8bd22e4f60618c780cf5a1a83316cb46
#
_cell.length_a   1.000
_cell.length_b   1.000
_cell.length_c   1.000
_cell.angle_alpha   90.00
_cell.angle_beta   90.00
_cell.angle_gamma   90.00
#
_symmetry.space_group_name_H-M   'P 1'
#
loop_
_entity.id
_entity.type
_entity.pdbx_description
1 polymer ?
#
loop_
_entity_poly.entity_id
_entity_poly.type
_entity_poly.pdbx_seq_one_letter_code
_entity_poly.pdbx_strand_id
1 'polypeptide(L)'
;MKEGDVLSDKLLDGLESHGINRRDFLKYCAATAAVLGLSELEFTTRVAHAIEAASKKPAVIWLEGQDCAGCTISFTGIFNPPAASIILDKISLRYHETAMVASGGLTETVYHETVKQGGYVLIVEGSVPSADDRFCMVGGRPFREMVEEAAKKAAAIIAIGACATYGGIPAATPSKGIGLDKALPGKTVINLPTCPVHPDHLAGTILYFLTTGKVPQLDKIGRPVMYYHETIHDNCRRRAHFDAGRFLKDWNDPEQKDWCLFEKGCKGPVTISDCPVRRWNDGINFCIDCGSPCQGCAEPGFYADMSPLYTAESETSRKIWAMREVGLFKKEI
;
A
#
# COMPACT_ATOMS: atom_id res chain seq x y z
N MET A 1 41.79 -8.41 15.53
CA MET A 1 41.19 -7.14 15.06
C MET A 1 41.15 -6.21 16.26
N LYS A 2 41.74 -5.05 16.17
CA LYS A 2 41.76 -4.06 17.27
C LYS A 2 40.37 -3.43 17.35
N GLU A 3 39.84 -3.17 18.55
CA GLU A 3 38.54 -2.54 18.84
C GLU A 3 38.27 -1.22 18.09
N GLY A 4 39.28 -0.65 17.40
CA GLY A 4 39.16 0.60 16.64
C GLY A 4 38.56 0.50 15.23
N ASP A 5 38.42 -0.73 14.69
CA ASP A 5 38.06 -0.93 13.27
C ASP A 5 36.58 -1.25 13.01
N VAL A 6 35.75 -1.28 14.03
CA VAL A 6 34.32 -1.68 13.90
C VAL A 6 33.43 -0.53 13.40
N LEU A 7 33.83 0.71 13.67
CA LEU A 7 33.07 1.90 13.28
C LEU A 7 33.87 2.72 12.26
N SER A 8 33.39 2.75 11.01
CA SER A 8 34.04 3.58 9.98
C SER A 8 33.85 5.07 10.29
N ASP A 9 34.81 5.91 9.90
CA ASP A 9 34.73 7.37 10.07
C ASP A 9 33.44 7.93 9.42
N LYS A 10 33.06 7.38 8.28
CA LYS A 10 31.84 7.75 7.56
C LYS A 10 30.56 7.43 8.37
N LEU A 11 30.56 6.33 9.11
CA LEU A 11 29.46 5.98 9.99
C LEU A 11 29.38 6.94 11.18
N LEU A 12 30.54 7.27 11.76
CA LEU A 12 30.65 8.22 12.88
C LEU A 12 30.19 9.61 12.48
N ASP A 13 30.64 10.11 11.33
CA ASP A 13 30.19 11.40 10.77
C ASP A 13 28.67 11.41 10.55
N GLY A 14 28.11 10.31 10.05
CA GLY A 14 26.67 10.11 9.90
C GLY A 14 25.90 10.16 11.22
N LEU A 15 26.40 9.50 12.25
CA LEU A 15 25.79 9.52 13.59
C LEU A 15 25.87 10.91 14.23
N GLU A 16 27.00 11.59 14.12
CA GLU A 16 27.22 12.94 14.65
C GLU A 16 26.33 13.99 13.96
N SER A 17 26.11 13.87 12.65
CA SER A 17 25.18 14.72 11.92
C SER A 17 23.73 14.62 12.44
N HIS A 18 23.39 13.50 13.07
CA HIS A 18 22.10 13.26 13.73
C HIS A 18 22.11 13.49 15.25
N GLY A 19 23.16 14.13 15.76
CA GLY A 19 23.30 14.43 17.18
C GLY A 19 23.63 13.23 18.06
N ILE A 20 24.03 12.10 17.48
CA ILE A 20 24.41 10.87 18.20
C ILE A 20 25.93 10.77 18.21
N ASN A 21 26.55 11.07 19.34
CA ASN A 21 27.99 10.90 19.46
C ASN A 21 28.38 9.41 19.65
N ARG A 22 29.64 9.10 19.34
CA ARG A 22 30.20 7.74 19.43
C ARG A 22 29.94 7.07 20.79
N ARG A 23 30.05 7.83 21.88
CA ARG A 23 29.89 7.31 23.24
C ARG A 23 28.44 6.88 23.52
N ASP A 24 27.47 7.68 23.07
CA ASP A 24 26.05 7.37 23.30
C ASP A 24 25.60 6.23 22.40
N PHE A 25 26.11 6.15 21.17
CA PHE A 25 25.89 5.00 20.28
C PHE A 25 26.40 3.69 20.92
N LEU A 26 27.63 3.67 21.45
CA LEU A 26 28.19 2.49 22.11
C LEU A 26 27.42 2.10 23.38
N LYS A 27 27.01 3.07 24.21
CA LYS A 27 26.15 2.81 25.38
C LYS A 27 24.82 2.16 24.99
N TYR A 28 24.18 2.68 23.91
CA TYR A 28 22.95 2.09 23.40
C TYR A 28 23.16 0.65 22.93
N CYS A 29 24.24 0.40 22.18
CA CYS A 29 24.59 -0.95 21.74
C CYS A 29 24.84 -1.90 22.92
N ALA A 30 25.60 -1.47 23.94
CA ALA A 30 25.88 -2.25 25.14
C ALA A 30 24.61 -2.60 25.92
N ALA A 31 23.72 -1.62 26.16
CA ALA A 31 22.47 -1.83 26.87
C ALA A 31 21.55 -2.82 26.11
N THR A 32 21.45 -2.67 24.79
CA THR A 32 20.60 -3.53 23.96
C THR A 32 21.19 -4.94 23.83
N ALA A 33 22.50 -5.07 23.68
CA ALA A 33 23.18 -6.35 23.65
C ALA A 33 22.95 -7.15 24.94
N ALA A 34 23.02 -6.49 26.12
CA ALA A 34 22.75 -7.10 27.40
C ALA A 34 21.32 -7.65 27.49
N VAL A 35 20.33 -6.92 27.02
CA VAL A 35 18.91 -7.37 26.95
C VAL A 35 18.73 -8.58 26.04
N LEU A 36 19.47 -8.63 24.92
CA LEU A 36 19.37 -9.70 23.92
C LEU A 36 20.30 -10.90 24.24
N GLY A 37 21.11 -10.84 25.28
CA GLY A 37 22.08 -11.90 25.61
C GLY A 37 23.24 -12.03 24.62
N LEU A 38 23.55 -10.94 23.89
CA LEU A 38 24.65 -10.87 22.93
C LEU A 38 25.87 -10.17 23.54
N SER A 39 27.07 -10.42 22.98
CA SER A 39 28.22 -9.61 23.31
C SER A 39 28.09 -8.19 22.74
N GLU A 40 28.61 -7.19 23.47
CA GLU A 40 28.60 -5.78 23.01
C GLU A 40 29.27 -5.64 21.64
N LEU A 41 30.42 -6.28 21.44
CA LEU A 41 31.17 -6.23 20.20
C LEU A 41 30.36 -6.84 19.03
N GLU A 42 29.75 -7.99 19.26
CA GLU A 42 28.95 -8.65 18.22
C GLU A 42 27.73 -7.81 17.82
N PHE A 43 27.01 -7.26 18.80
CA PHE A 43 25.85 -6.41 18.54
C PHE A 43 26.25 -5.11 17.85
N THR A 44 27.29 -4.40 18.33
CA THR A 44 27.80 -3.17 17.72
C THR A 44 28.25 -3.39 16.28
N THR A 45 28.96 -4.48 16.00
CA THR A 45 29.39 -4.85 14.65
C THR A 45 28.19 -5.08 13.72
N ARG A 46 27.20 -5.82 14.17
CA ARG A 46 25.97 -6.08 13.39
C ARG A 46 25.20 -4.79 13.10
N VAL A 47 25.06 -3.91 14.09
CA VAL A 47 24.38 -2.61 13.94
C VAL A 47 25.15 -1.71 12.98
N ALA A 48 26.48 -1.60 13.11
CA ALA A 48 27.32 -0.81 12.20
C ALA A 48 27.18 -1.29 10.74
N HIS A 49 27.29 -2.59 10.48
CA HIS A 49 27.08 -3.16 9.15
C HIS A 49 25.66 -2.95 8.64
N ALA A 50 24.63 -3.03 9.49
CA ALA A 50 23.25 -2.77 9.10
C ALA A 50 23.05 -1.32 8.67
N ILE A 51 23.62 -0.33 9.39
CA ILE A 51 23.54 1.09 9.05
C ILE A 51 24.26 1.38 7.72
N GLU A 52 25.49 0.87 7.55
CA GLU A 52 26.23 1.01 6.29
C GLU A 52 25.51 0.38 5.09
N ALA A 53 24.95 -0.82 5.28
CA ALA A 53 24.15 -1.48 4.25
C ALA A 53 22.89 -0.69 3.92
N ALA A 54 22.20 -0.14 4.93
CA ALA A 54 21.00 0.67 4.75
C ALA A 54 21.27 1.95 3.96
N SER A 55 22.44 2.58 4.12
CA SER A 55 22.80 3.81 3.40
C SER A 55 22.94 3.63 1.89
N LYS A 56 23.11 2.40 1.40
CA LYS A 56 23.25 2.05 -0.03
C LYS A 56 21.91 1.64 -0.67
N LYS A 57 20.85 1.46 0.12
CA LYS A 57 19.55 1.02 -0.37
C LYS A 57 18.71 2.21 -0.81
N PRO A 58 17.80 2.01 -1.80
CA PRO A 58 16.84 3.04 -2.18
C PRO A 58 15.99 3.50 -0.99
N ALA A 59 15.97 4.81 -0.76
CA ALA A 59 15.19 5.38 0.32
C ALA A 59 13.68 5.28 -0.01
N VAL A 60 12.87 5.00 1.02
CA VAL A 60 11.42 4.99 0.95
C VAL A 60 10.86 5.87 2.06
N ILE A 61 9.95 6.76 1.69
CA ILE A 61 9.06 7.48 2.60
C ILE A 61 7.68 6.88 2.43
N TRP A 62 7.07 6.43 3.51
CA TRP A 62 5.70 5.90 3.54
C TRP A 62 4.88 6.78 4.47
N LEU A 63 3.92 7.51 3.93
CA LEU A 63 3.04 8.41 4.65
C LEU A 63 1.68 7.76 4.87
N GLU A 64 1.15 7.90 6.08
CA GLU A 64 -0.17 7.42 6.49
C GLU A 64 -1.10 8.62 6.71
N GLY A 65 -2.17 8.71 5.92
CA GLY A 65 -3.17 9.79 5.98
C GLY A 65 -4.49 9.35 6.61
N GLN A 66 -5.61 9.58 5.91
CA GLN A 66 -6.90 9.08 6.37
C GLN A 66 -7.04 7.60 5.99
N ASP A 67 -6.59 6.72 6.85
CA ASP A 67 -6.55 5.28 6.65
C ASP A 67 -6.99 4.49 7.89
N CYS A 68 -6.73 3.21 7.88
CA CYS A 68 -6.95 2.27 8.97
C CYS A 68 -5.71 1.40 9.24
N ALA A 69 -4.54 1.78 8.70
CA ALA A 69 -3.30 1.00 8.66
C ALA A 69 -3.45 -0.39 8.00
N GLY A 70 -4.56 -0.63 7.31
CA GLY A 70 -4.89 -1.93 6.71
C GLY A 70 -3.94 -2.33 5.59
N CYS A 71 -3.42 -1.38 4.82
CA CYS A 71 -2.47 -1.64 3.75
C CYS A 71 -1.08 -1.97 4.32
N THR A 72 -0.65 -1.29 5.37
CA THR A 72 0.56 -1.64 6.14
C THR A 72 0.44 -3.06 6.71
N ILE A 73 -0.69 -3.40 7.35
CA ILE A 73 -0.95 -4.75 7.86
C ILE A 73 -0.94 -5.78 6.73
N SER A 74 -1.59 -5.49 5.60
CA SER A 74 -1.60 -6.37 4.43
C SER A 74 -0.18 -6.65 3.93
N PHE A 75 0.67 -5.61 3.85
CA PHE A 75 2.07 -5.75 3.46
C PHE A 75 2.83 -6.71 4.38
N THR A 76 2.58 -6.69 5.69
CA THR A 76 3.24 -7.63 6.62
C THR A 76 2.85 -9.08 6.37
N GLY A 77 1.73 -9.33 5.70
CA GLY A 77 1.25 -10.67 5.32
C GLY A 77 1.85 -11.25 4.04
N ILE A 78 2.83 -10.58 3.41
CA ILE A 78 3.50 -11.13 2.23
C ILE A 78 4.47 -12.26 2.61
N PHE A 79 4.45 -13.34 1.84
CA PHE A 79 5.25 -14.53 2.09
C PHE A 79 6.50 -14.63 1.21
N ASN A 80 6.44 -14.22 -0.04
CA ASN A 80 7.55 -14.40 -0.99
C ASN A 80 7.80 -13.18 -1.88
N PRO A 81 8.84 -12.37 -1.61
CA PRO A 81 9.72 -12.45 -0.42
C PRO A 81 9.00 -11.93 0.84
N PRO A 82 9.36 -12.38 2.04
CA PRO A 82 8.75 -11.88 3.27
C PRO A 82 8.92 -10.36 3.42
N ALA A 83 7.94 -9.68 4.02
CA ALA A 83 7.98 -8.23 4.24
C ALA A 83 9.28 -7.77 4.91
N ALA A 84 9.75 -8.53 5.91
CA ALA A 84 11.02 -8.27 6.58
C ALA A 84 12.21 -8.24 5.61
N SER A 85 12.26 -9.16 4.64
CA SER A 85 13.33 -9.17 3.63
C SER A 85 13.25 -7.93 2.71
N ILE A 86 12.06 -7.47 2.36
CA ILE A 86 11.91 -6.24 1.58
C ILE A 86 12.43 -5.04 2.38
N ILE A 87 11.96 -4.88 3.62
CA ILE A 87 12.32 -3.74 4.47
C ILE A 87 13.81 -3.76 4.83
N LEU A 88 14.32 -4.95 5.23
CA LEU A 88 15.68 -5.05 5.74
C LEU A 88 16.75 -5.17 4.64
N ASP A 89 16.42 -5.78 3.48
CA ASP A 89 17.41 -6.11 2.47
C ASP A 89 17.29 -5.30 1.17
N LYS A 90 16.09 -4.82 0.81
CA LYS A 90 15.85 -4.20 -0.49
C LYS A 90 15.68 -2.70 -0.46
N ILE A 91 15.10 -2.15 0.61
CA ILE A 91 14.82 -0.71 0.76
C ILE A 91 15.44 -0.15 2.04
N SER A 92 15.54 1.17 2.11
CA SER A 92 15.82 1.91 3.34
C SER A 92 14.56 2.67 3.72
N LEU A 93 13.73 2.08 4.60
CA LEU A 93 12.53 2.73 5.10
C LEU A 93 12.93 3.90 6.00
N ARG A 94 12.78 5.13 5.50
CA ARG A 94 13.20 6.36 6.17
C ARG A 94 12.12 6.95 7.05
N TYR A 95 10.88 6.79 6.65
CA TYR A 95 9.73 7.31 7.38
C TYR A 95 8.54 6.36 7.22
N HIS A 96 7.87 6.06 8.33
CA HIS A 96 6.62 5.31 8.39
C HIS A 96 6.03 5.48 9.79
N GLU A 97 4.84 6.04 9.92
CA GLU A 97 4.25 6.41 11.20
C GLU A 97 4.10 5.22 12.16
N THR A 98 3.77 4.04 11.65
CA THR A 98 3.50 2.86 12.48
C THR A 98 4.61 1.80 12.51
N ALA A 99 5.48 1.73 11.48
CA ALA A 99 6.48 0.66 11.36
C ALA A 99 7.92 1.11 11.67
N MET A 100 8.15 2.39 11.99
CA MET A 100 9.47 2.86 12.37
C MET A 100 9.69 2.85 13.90
N VAL A 101 10.95 2.70 14.32
CA VAL A 101 11.32 2.72 15.73
C VAL A 101 11.46 4.15 16.27
N ALA A 102 11.91 5.08 15.42
CA ALA A 102 12.08 6.47 15.82
C ALA A 102 10.73 7.17 16.04
N SER A 103 10.70 8.17 16.93
CA SER A 103 9.51 8.97 17.23
C SER A 103 9.88 10.42 17.50
N GLY A 104 8.87 11.32 17.43
CA GLY A 104 9.02 12.74 17.74
C GLY A 104 10.00 13.46 16.81
N GLY A 105 10.82 14.36 17.38
CA GLY A 105 11.71 15.25 16.61
C GLY A 105 12.76 14.52 15.76
N LEU A 106 13.20 13.31 16.17
CA LEU A 106 14.13 12.51 15.39
C LEU A 106 13.49 12.05 14.07
N THR A 107 12.24 11.60 14.13
CA THR A 107 11.46 11.18 12.97
C THR A 107 11.30 12.32 11.98
N GLU A 108 10.92 13.50 12.46
CA GLU A 108 10.77 14.71 11.64
C GLU A 108 12.10 15.09 10.96
N THR A 109 13.21 15.01 11.70
CA THR A 109 14.53 15.29 11.14
C THR A 109 14.85 14.34 9.97
N VAL A 110 14.66 13.03 10.16
CA VAL A 110 14.91 12.04 9.10
C VAL A 110 14.00 12.26 7.88
N TYR A 111 12.73 12.58 8.11
CA TYR A 111 11.80 12.92 7.04
C TYR A 111 12.30 14.12 6.22
N HIS A 112 12.58 15.25 6.86
CA HIS A 112 13.00 16.46 6.18
C HIS A 112 14.35 16.31 5.44
N GLU A 113 15.30 15.60 6.02
CA GLU A 113 16.59 15.31 5.35
C GLU A 113 16.39 14.44 4.12
N THR A 114 15.53 13.40 4.21
CA THR A 114 15.23 12.53 3.07
C THR A 114 14.51 13.31 1.96
N VAL A 115 13.54 14.16 2.31
CA VAL A 115 12.86 15.04 1.35
C VAL A 115 13.84 16.03 0.71
N LYS A 116 14.77 16.60 1.48
CA LYS A 116 15.79 17.51 0.97
C LYS A 116 16.71 16.82 -0.03
N GLN A 117 17.14 15.60 0.24
CA GLN A 117 17.99 14.79 -0.65
C GLN A 117 17.26 14.44 -1.96
N GLY A 118 16.01 14.05 -1.90
CA GLY A 118 15.21 13.60 -3.05
C GLY A 118 15.58 12.21 -3.55
N GLY A 119 14.97 11.78 -4.66
CA GLY A 119 15.26 10.49 -5.30
C GLY A 119 14.73 9.25 -4.60
N TYR A 120 13.89 9.42 -3.61
CA TYR A 120 13.23 8.33 -2.88
C TYR A 120 11.93 7.88 -3.56
N VAL A 121 11.45 6.71 -3.20
CA VAL A 121 10.10 6.26 -3.51
C VAL A 121 9.15 6.76 -2.43
N LEU A 122 8.12 7.50 -2.85
CA LEU A 122 7.04 7.94 -1.97
C LEU A 122 5.90 6.94 -2.05
N ILE A 123 5.57 6.31 -0.94
CA ILE A 123 4.38 5.48 -0.76
C ILE A 123 3.40 6.27 0.10
N VAL A 124 2.15 6.30 -0.30
CA VAL A 124 1.08 6.96 0.47
C VAL A 124 -0.06 6.00 0.71
N GLU A 125 -0.37 5.76 1.97
CA GLU A 125 -1.53 5.06 2.47
C GLU A 125 -2.54 6.09 2.98
N GLY A 126 -3.83 5.86 2.73
CA GLY A 126 -4.86 6.78 3.17
C GLY A 126 -5.16 7.94 2.20
N SER A 127 -6.33 8.53 2.36
CA SER A 127 -6.77 9.65 1.53
C SER A 127 -6.32 11.00 2.07
N VAL A 128 -6.33 12.00 1.19
CA VAL A 128 -6.10 13.40 1.56
C VAL A 128 -7.45 14.07 1.78
N PRO A 129 -7.70 14.73 2.92
CA PRO A 129 -8.95 15.45 3.14
C PRO A 129 -9.10 16.60 2.12
N SER A 130 -10.32 16.83 1.59
CA SER A 130 -10.59 17.94 0.68
C SER A 130 -11.51 19.01 1.25
N ALA A 131 -12.23 18.71 2.31
CA ALA A 131 -13.14 19.65 2.94
C ALA A 131 -12.41 20.62 3.90
N ASP A 132 -11.47 20.12 4.70
CA ASP A 132 -10.66 20.88 5.63
C ASP A 132 -9.42 20.06 5.98
N ASP A 133 -8.24 20.63 5.82
CA ASP A 133 -6.97 19.94 6.05
C ASP A 133 -6.79 19.51 7.52
N ARG A 134 -7.49 20.15 8.48
CA ARG A 134 -7.49 19.78 9.90
C ARG A 134 -8.08 18.38 10.16
N PHE A 135 -8.78 17.77 9.19
CA PHE A 135 -9.25 16.38 9.31
C PHE A 135 -8.13 15.34 9.28
N CYS A 136 -6.91 15.72 8.87
CA CYS A 136 -5.76 14.84 8.93
C CYS A 136 -4.48 15.63 9.20
N MET A 137 -4.00 15.52 10.44
CA MET A 137 -2.81 16.21 10.94
C MET A 137 -1.77 15.20 11.40
N VAL A 138 -0.55 15.33 10.91
CA VAL A 138 0.59 14.45 11.27
C VAL A 138 1.73 15.34 11.78
N GLY A 139 2.25 15.06 12.97
CA GLY A 139 3.32 15.87 13.57
C GLY A 139 2.96 17.36 13.73
N GLY A 140 1.67 17.71 13.84
CA GLY A 140 1.18 19.09 13.91
C GLY A 140 1.07 19.81 12.57
N ARG A 141 1.32 19.13 11.45
CA ARG A 141 1.21 19.65 10.08
C ARG A 141 0.03 19.01 9.33
N PRO A 142 -0.64 19.72 8.43
CA PRO A 142 -1.61 19.13 7.53
C PRO A 142 -0.98 18.03 6.69
N PHE A 143 -1.63 16.87 6.62
CA PHE A 143 -1.15 15.73 5.80
C PHE A 143 -1.00 16.10 4.33
N ARG A 144 -1.91 16.93 3.80
CA ARG A 144 -1.81 17.47 2.44
C ARG A 144 -0.45 18.13 2.16
N GLU A 145 0.00 18.99 3.07
CA GLU A 145 1.28 19.70 2.91
C GLU A 145 2.47 18.72 2.89
N MET A 146 2.42 17.69 3.73
CA MET A 146 3.47 16.66 3.75
C MET A 146 3.52 15.87 2.43
N VAL A 147 2.36 15.47 1.91
CA VAL A 147 2.25 14.76 0.62
C VAL A 147 2.75 15.64 -0.52
N GLU A 148 2.32 16.90 -0.58
CA GLU A 148 2.76 17.85 -1.62
C GLU A 148 4.26 18.14 -1.55
N GLU A 149 4.81 18.29 -0.35
CA GLU A 149 6.25 18.50 -0.14
C GLU A 149 7.04 17.26 -0.60
N ALA A 150 6.66 16.07 -0.12
CA ALA A 150 7.33 14.82 -0.47
C ALA A 150 7.24 14.50 -1.97
N ALA A 151 6.10 14.79 -2.62
CA ALA A 151 5.92 14.52 -4.05
C ALA A 151 6.83 15.36 -4.97
N LYS A 152 7.42 16.46 -4.50
CA LYS A 152 8.25 17.35 -5.35
C LYS A 152 9.50 16.67 -5.86
N LYS A 153 10.18 15.86 -5.04
CA LYS A 153 11.47 15.24 -5.33
C LYS A 153 11.45 13.72 -5.31
N ALA A 154 10.28 13.10 -5.20
CA ALA A 154 10.12 11.65 -5.28
C ALA A 154 10.50 11.14 -6.67
N ALA A 155 11.23 10.04 -6.75
CA ALA A 155 11.55 9.35 -8.01
C ALA A 155 10.35 8.55 -8.54
N ALA A 156 9.48 8.06 -7.64
CA ALA A 156 8.20 7.44 -7.96
C ALA A 156 7.20 7.73 -6.83
N ILE A 157 5.91 7.81 -7.17
CA ILE A 157 4.81 8.02 -6.22
C ILE A 157 3.86 6.83 -6.36
N ILE A 158 3.62 6.13 -5.26
CA ILE A 158 2.74 4.95 -5.20
C ILE A 158 1.62 5.22 -4.21
N ALA A 159 0.39 5.24 -4.70
CA ALA A 159 -0.82 5.29 -3.87
C ALA A 159 -1.27 3.87 -3.56
N ILE A 160 -1.40 3.51 -2.30
CA ILE A 160 -1.78 2.16 -1.88
C ILE A 160 -3.14 2.12 -1.20
N GLY A 161 -3.93 1.13 -1.60
CA GLY A 161 -5.29 0.96 -1.12
C GLY A 161 -6.31 1.91 -1.77
N ALA A 162 -7.58 1.59 -1.65
CA ALA A 162 -8.67 2.39 -2.22
C ALA A 162 -8.71 3.82 -1.67
N CYS A 163 -8.24 4.05 -0.44
CA CYS A 163 -8.23 5.37 0.18
C CYS A 163 -7.25 6.32 -0.53
N ALA A 164 -5.98 5.92 -0.69
CA ALA A 164 -4.97 6.75 -1.35
C ALA A 164 -5.19 6.86 -2.86
N THR A 165 -5.79 5.85 -3.49
CA THR A 165 -6.03 5.85 -4.95
C THR A 165 -7.23 6.69 -5.35
N TYR A 166 -8.36 6.58 -4.63
CA TYR A 166 -9.63 7.17 -5.06
C TYR A 166 -10.40 7.90 -3.96
N GLY A 167 -9.86 7.95 -2.73
CA GLY A 167 -10.53 8.48 -1.56
C GLY A 167 -11.21 7.41 -0.69
N GLY A 168 -11.64 6.29 -1.26
CA GLY A 168 -12.17 5.12 -0.55
C GLY A 168 -13.30 5.43 0.45
N ILE A 169 -13.27 4.79 1.61
CA ILE A 169 -14.26 5.03 2.68
C ILE A 169 -14.26 6.48 3.17
N PRO A 170 -13.10 7.14 3.39
CA PRO A 170 -13.07 8.54 3.80
C PRO A 170 -13.72 9.53 2.81
N ALA A 171 -13.85 9.19 1.53
CA ALA A 171 -14.57 10.03 0.56
C ALA A 171 -16.05 10.24 0.92
N ALA A 172 -16.67 9.27 1.59
CA ALA A 172 -18.06 9.33 2.04
C ALA A 172 -18.25 10.03 3.40
N THR A 173 -17.16 10.48 4.03
CA THR A 173 -17.19 11.16 5.34
C THR A 173 -17.21 12.69 5.19
N PRO A 174 -17.43 13.46 6.28
CA PRO A 174 -17.35 14.92 6.25
C PRO A 174 -16.01 15.47 5.74
N SER A 175 -14.92 14.72 5.87
CA SER A 175 -13.59 15.11 5.37
C SER A 175 -13.50 15.13 3.85
N LYS A 176 -14.40 14.43 3.14
CA LYS A 176 -14.42 14.28 1.68
C LYS A 176 -13.05 13.88 1.14
N GLY A 177 -12.50 12.76 1.66
CA GLY A 177 -11.20 12.25 1.26
C GLY A 177 -11.07 12.07 -0.25
N ILE A 178 -9.94 12.48 -0.81
CA ILE A 178 -9.62 12.35 -2.23
C ILE A 178 -8.37 11.50 -2.44
N GLY A 179 -8.24 10.90 -3.62
CA GLY A 179 -7.04 10.18 -4.02
C GLY A 179 -5.89 11.11 -4.40
N LEU A 180 -4.70 10.53 -4.51
CA LEU A 180 -3.48 11.29 -4.81
C LEU A 180 -3.47 11.91 -6.20
N ASP A 181 -4.15 11.33 -7.18
CA ASP A 181 -4.30 11.89 -8.52
C ASP A 181 -4.93 13.30 -8.48
N LYS A 182 -5.91 13.49 -7.58
CA LYS A 182 -6.59 14.77 -7.34
C LYS A 182 -5.79 15.69 -6.40
N ALA A 183 -5.07 15.11 -5.43
CA ALA A 183 -4.26 15.88 -4.50
C ALA A 183 -2.96 16.40 -5.14
N LEU A 184 -2.43 15.70 -6.15
CA LEU A 184 -1.17 15.98 -6.82
C LEU A 184 -1.36 16.15 -8.34
N PRO A 185 -2.10 17.17 -8.79
CA PRO A 185 -2.39 17.34 -10.21
C PRO A 185 -1.11 17.46 -11.05
N GLY A 186 -1.05 16.71 -12.15
CA GLY A 186 0.09 16.70 -13.06
C GLY A 186 1.26 15.80 -12.65
N LYS A 187 1.17 15.09 -11.53
CA LYS A 187 2.12 14.05 -11.14
C LYS A 187 1.68 12.67 -11.63
N THR A 188 2.63 11.86 -12.07
CA THR A 188 2.37 10.44 -12.33
C THR A 188 2.29 9.69 -11.01
N VAL A 189 1.12 9.12 -10.72
CA VAL A 189 0.86 8.32 -9.54
C VAL A 189 0.61 6.88 -9.97
N ILE A 190 1.31 5.93 -9.36
CA ILE A 190 1.06 4.50 -9.53
C ILE A 190 -0.04 4.11 -8.54
N ASN A 191 -1.23 3.82 -9.04
CA ASN A 191 -2.38 3.46 -8.23
C ASN A 191 -2.46 1.95 -8.01
N LEU A 192 -2.34 1.52 -6.76
CA LEU A 192 -2.53 0.13 -6.33
C LEU A 192 -3.80 0.05 -5.48
N PRO A 193 -5.00 0.07 -6.11
CA PRO A 193 -6.25 0.01 -5.36
C PRO A 193 -6.44 -1.38 -4.71
N THR A 194 -7.55 -1.61 -4.16
CA THR A 194 -8.12 -2.64 -3.29
C THR A 194 -8.17 -2.18 -1.83
N CYS A 195 -8.99 -2.79 -1.02
CA CYS A 195 -9.13 -2.44 0.39
C CYS A 195 -9.04 -3.70 1.26
N PRO A 196 -7.86 -3.95 1.86
CA PRO A 196 -6.58 -3.22 1.72
C PRO A 196 -5.87 -3.47 0.39
N VAL A 197 -4.69 -2.84 0.16
CA VAL A 197 -3.84 -3.15 -0.99
C VAL A 197 -3.43 -4.63 -1.00
N HIS A 198 -3.39 -5.24 -2.20
CA HIS A 198 -2.86 -6.60 -2.30
C HIS A 198 -1.34 -6.61 -2.01
N PRO A 199 -0.85 -7.44 -1.08
CA PRO A 199 0.56 -7.41 -0.68
C PRO A 199 1.52 -7.66 -1.85
N ASP A 200 1.21 -8.60 -2.75
CA ASP A 200 2.04 -8.87 -3.93
C ASP A 200 2.04 -7.75 -4.96
N HIS A 201 0.92 -7.01 -5.10
CA HIS A 201 0.89 -5.83 -5.99
C HIS A 201 1.84 -4.76 -5.49
N LEU A 202 1.84 -4.51 -4.18
CA LEU A 202 2.74 -3.53 -3.57
C LEU A 202 4.20 -3.97 -3.69
N ALA A 203 4.54 -5.16 -3.21
CA ALA A 203 5.90 -5.67 -3.26
C ALA A 203 6.41 -5.80 -4.69
N GLY A 204 5.61 -6.35 -5.60
CA GLY A 204 5.97 -6.49 -7.00
C GLY A 204 6.19 -5.15 -7.70
N THR A 205 5.40 -4.12 -7.38
CA THR A 205 5.59 -2.77 -7.93
C THR A 205 6.86 -2.11 -7.41
N ILE A 206 7.12 -2.22 -6.10
CA ILE A 206 8.37 -1.73 -5.50
C ILE A 206 9.57 -2.42 -6.16
N LEU A 207 9.58 -3.75 -6.20
CA LEU A 207 10.68 -4.52 -6.77
C LEU A 207 10.87 -4.26 -8.27
N TYR A 208 9.77 -4.10 -9.03
CA TYR A 208 9.84 -3.72 -10.44
C TYR A 208 10.55 -2.37 -10.62
N PHE A 209 10.13 -1.35 -9.86
CA PHE A 209 10.76 -0.03 -9.92
C PHE A 209 12.24 -0.07 -9.51
N LEU A 210 12.57 -0.79 -8.44
CA LEU A 210 13.95 -0.90 -7.95
C LEU A 210 14.88 -1.62 -8.93
N THR A 211 14.36 -2.59 -9.68
CA THR A 211 15.16 -3.37 -10.64
C THR A 211 15.28 -2.71 -12.00
N THR A 212 14.26 -2.00 -12.44
CA THR A 212 14.22 -1.41 -13.80
C THR A 212 14.47 0.08 -13.84
N GLY A 213 14.30 0.79 -12.71
CA GLY A 213 14.29 2.26 -12.65
C GLY A 213 13.10 2.91 -13.37
N LYS A 214 12.08 2.12 -13.75
CA LYS A 214 10.96 2.59 -14.57
C LYS A 214 9.62 2.36 -13.88
N VAL A 215 8.68 3.26 -14.14
CA VAL A 215 7.26 3.07 -13.80
C VAL A 215 6.71 1.94 -14.68
N PRO A 216 5.95 0.97 -14.14
CA PRO A 216 5.29 -0.05 -14.95
C PRO A 216 4.28 0.58 -15.91
N GLN A 217 3.87 -0.16 -16.94
CA GLN A 217 2.79 0.28 -17.82
C GLN A 217 1.50 0.48 -17.01
N LEU A 218 0.91 1.66 -17.12
CA LEU A 218 -0.30 2.04 -16.39
C LEU A 218 -1.51 2.11 -17.34
N ASP A 219 -2.68 1.79 -16.79
CA ASP A 219 -3.96 2.05 -17.44
C ASP A 219 -4.36 3.55 -17.35
N LYS A 220 -5.55 3.90 -17.88
CA LYS A 220 -6.03 5.29 -17.92
C LYS A 220 -6.24 5.94 -16.55
N ILE A 221 -6.34 5.15 -15.49
CA ILE A 221 -6.52 5.62 -14.11
C ILE A 221 -5.32 5.31 -13.23
N GLY A 222 -4.16 5.05 -13.85
CA GLY A 222 -2.88 4.93 -13.17
C GLY A 222 -2.61 3.57 -12.53
N ARG A 223 -3.36 2.50 -12.83
CA ARG A 223 -3.12 1.16 -12.28
C ARG A 223 -2.14 0.37 -13.15
N PRO A 224 -1.17 -0.38 -12.57
CA PRO A 224 -0.30 -1.26 -13.35
C PRO A 224 -1.09 -2.32 -14.12
N VAL A 225 -0.98 -2.30 -15.46
CA VAL A 225 -1.70 -3.23 -16.34
C VAL A 225 -1.40 -4.68 -16.02
N MET A 226 -0.21 -4.99 -15.51
CA MET A 226 0.18 -6.36 -15.12
C MET A 226 -0.70 -6.98 -14.01
N TYR A 227 -1.47 -6.17 -13.26
CA TYR A 227 -2.40 -6.65 -12.23
C TYR A 227 -3.86 -6.32 -12.54
N TYR A 228 -4.08 -5.26 -13.33
CA TYR A 228 -5.40 -4.69 -13.59
C TYR A 228 -5.70 -4.68 -15.09
N HIS A 229 -5.99 -5.86 -15.66
CA HIS A 229 -6.26 -6.03 -17.09
C HIS A 229 -7.53 -6.82 -17.41
N GLU A 230 -8.02 -7.63 -16.45
CA GLU A 230 -9.22 -8.43 -16.61
C GLU A 230 -10.20 -8.21 -15.45
N THR A 231 -11.49 -8.46 -15.70
CA THR A 231 -12.47 -8.37 -14.63
C THR A 231 -12.38 -9.59 -13.71
N ILE A 232 -12.78 -9.41 -12.45
CA ILE A 232 -12.95 -10.52 -11.51
C ILE A 232 -13.84 -11.61 -12.12
N HIS A 233 -14.88 -11.20 -12.86
CA HIS A 233 -15.85 -12.09 -13.46
C HIS A 233 -15.27 -12.97 -14.58
N ASP A 234 -14.30 -12.47 -15.34
CA ASP A 234 -13.68 -13.22 -16.44
C ASP A 234 -12.99 -14.50 -15.96
N ASN A 235 -12.37 -14.46 -14.77
CA ASN A 235 -11.64 -15.58 -14.17
C ASN A 235 -12.34 -16.17 -12.92
N CYS A 236 -13.65 -15.86 -12.74
CA CYS A 236 -14.39 -16.32 -11.57
C CYS A 236 -14.71 -17.82 -11.68
N ARG A 237 -14.35 -18.61 -10.66
CA ARG A 237 -14.70 -20.04 -10.60
C ARG A 237 -16.19 -20.32 -10.62
N ARG A 238 -17.02 -19.33 -10.25
CA ARG A 238 -18.49 -19.43 -10.27
C ARG A 238 -19.10 -18.98 -11.61
N ARG A 239 -18.27 -18.69 -12.63
CA ARG A 239 -18.71 -18.20 -13.93
C ARG A 239 -19.69 -19.15 -14.62
N ALA A 240 -19.45 -20.45 -14.59
CA ALA A 240 -20.37 -21.42 -15.17
C ALA A 240 -21.78 -21.39 -14.55
N HIS A 241 -21.91 -21.04 -13.26
CA HIS A 241 -23.21 -20.85 -12.63
C HIS A 241 -23.90 -19.58 -13.12
N PHE A 242 -23.14 -18.50 -13.36
CA PHE A 242 -23.68 -17.29 -13.98
C PHE A 242 -24.25 -17.57 -15.37
N ASP A 243 -23.46 -18.23 -16.21
CA ASP A 243 -23.85 -18.55 -17.59
C ASP A 243 -25.05 -19.49 -17.66
N ALA A 244 -25.23 -20.34 -16.64
CA ALA A 244 -26.39 -21.23 -16.49
C ALA A 244 -27.59 -20.60 -15.76
N GLY A 245 -27.54 -19.31 -15.39
CA GLY A 245 -28.60 -18.61 -14.65
C GLY A 245 -28.79 -19.10 -13.23
N ARG A 246 -27.80 -19.78 -12.64
CA ARG A 246 -27.87 -20.29 -11.26
C ARG A 246 -27.25 -19.28 -10.30
N PHE A 247 -28.11 -18.56 -9.58
CA PHE A 247 -27.73 -17.51 -8.65
C PHE A 247 -28.10 -17.91 -7.21
N LEU A 248 -27.20 -17.65 -6.26
CA LEU A 248 -27.45 -17.82 -4.85
C LEU A 248 -28.53 -16.84 -4.41
N LYS A 249 -29.69 -17.36 -3.96
CA LYS A 249 -30.84 -16.58 -3.45
C LYS A 249 -31.00 -16.71 -1.95
N ASP A 250 -30.75 -17.89 -1.40
CA ASP A 250 -30.81 -18.16 0.04
C ASP A 250 -29.45 -18.63 0.54
N TRP A 251 -28.90 -17.91 1.52
CA TRP A 251 -27.63 -18.24 2.17
C TRP A 251 -27.67 -19.56 2.95
N ASN A 252 -28.86 -19.96 3.38
CA ASN A 252 -29.07 -21.19 4.17
C ASN A 252 -29.33 -22.43 3.30
N ASP A 253 -29.50 -22.27 2.00
CA ASP A 253 -29.69 -23.40 1.08
C ASP A 253 -28.33 -24.05 0.73
N PRO A 254 -28.08 -25.28 1.19
CA PRO A 254 -26.83 -25.97 0.95
C PRO A 254 -26.55 -26.27 -0.53
N GLU A 255 -27.59 -26.37 -1.37
CA GLU A 255 -27.45 -26.61 -2.80
C GLU A 255 -26.93 -25.37 -3.51
N GLN A 256 -27.26 -24.18 -3.02
CA GLN A 256 -26.89 -22.92 -3.64
C GLN A 256 -25.53 -22.37 -3.19
N LYS A 257 -24.89 -22.98 -2.19
CA LYS A 257 -23.65 -22.43 -1.56
C LYS A 257 -22.54 -22.06 -2.55
N ASP A 258 -22.45 -22.79 -3.67
CA ASP A 258 -21.44 -22.58 -4.70
C ASP A 258 -21.96 -21.83 -5.93
N TRP A 259 -23.26 -21.45 -5.95
CA TRP A 259 -23.85 -20.72 -7.07
C TRP A 259 -23.33 -19.29 -7.17
N CYS A 260 -23.57 -18.65 -8.32
CA CYS A 260 -23.12 -17.30 -8.59
C CYS A 260 -23.69 -16.30 -7.58
N LEU A 261 -22.82 -15.40 -7.07
CA LEU A 261 -23.18 -14.39 -6.07
C LEU A 261 -23.71 -13.09 -6.68
N PHE A 262 -24.03 -13.06 -7.98
CA PHE A 262 -24.46 -11.86 -8.67
C PHE A 262 -25.71 -11.23 -8.04
N GLU A 263 -26.73 -12.01 -7.74
CA GLU A 263 -27.95 -11.56 -7.06
C GLU A 263 -27.73 -11.18 -5.59
N LYS A 264 -26.55 -11.45 -5.02
CA LYS A 264 -26.13 -10.98 -3.69
C LYS A 264 -25.27 -9.71 -3.78
N GLY A 265 -25.30 -9.00 -4.92
CA GLY A 265 -24.63 -7.73 -5.09
C GLY A 265 -23.16 -7.82 -5.51
N CYS A 266 -22.73 -8.97 -6.09
CA CYS A 266 -21.37 -9.14 -6.56
C CYS A 266 -21.00 -8.13 -7.65
N LYS A 267 -19.94 -7.34 -7.44
CA LYS A 267 -19.40 -6.34 -8.38
C LYS A 267 -18.31 -6.92 -9.30
N GLY A 268 -18.11 -8.25 -9.26
CA GLY A 268 -17.09 -8.93 -10.09
C GLY A 268 -17.10 -8.55 -11.58
N PRO A 269 -18.27 -8.45 -12.23
CA PRO A 269 -18.35 -8.09 -13.65
C PRO A 269 -17.78 -6.72 -14.03
N VAL A 270 -17.68 -5.80 -13.07
CA VAL A 270 -17.23 -4.41 -13.31
C VAL A 270 -15.93 -4.08 -12.57
N THR A 271 -15.38 -5.02 -11.82
CA THR A 271 -14.15 -4.85 -11.06
C THR A 271 -12.97 -5.44 -11.80
N ILE A 272 -11.97 -4.64 -12.09
CA ILE A 272 -10.75 -5.07 -12.78
C ILE A 272 -9.66 -5.35 -11.76
N SER A 273 -9.30 -6.63 -11.60
CA SER A 273 -8.19 -7.09 -10.74
C SER A 273 -7.93 -8.58 -10.95
N ASP A 274 -6.71 -9.02 -10.72
CA ASP A 274 -6.28 -10.41 -10.82
C ASP A 274 -6.56 -11.27 -9.57
N CYS A 275 -7.41 -10.79 -8.63
CA CYS A 275 -7.76 -11.51 -7.39
C CYS A 275 -8.19 -12.98 -7.61
N PRO A 276 -8.96 -13.37 -8.65
CA PRO A 276 -9.32 -14.78 -8.87
C PRO A 276 -8.13 -15.68 -9.18
N VAL A 277 -7.09 -15.12 -9.79
CA VAL A 277 -5.89 -15.85 -10.23
C VAL A 277 -4.82 -15.80 -9.15
N ARG A 278 -4.48 -14.60 -8.67
CA ARG A 278 -3.45 -14.38 -7.65
C ARG A 278 -3.89 -14.86 -6.28
N ARG A 279 -5.13 -14.55 -5.91
CA ARG A 279 -5.72 -14.78 -4.58
C ARG A 279 -4.99 -14.02 -3.47
N TRP A 280 -5.49 -14.15 -2.25
CA TRP A 280 -4.96 -13.59 -1.02
C TRP A 280 -4.42 -14.69 -0.12
N ASN A 281 -3.73 -14.32 0.98
CA ASN A 281 -3.25 -15.25 1.98
C ASN A 281 -2.35 -16.34 1.36
N ASP A 282 -1.32 -15.91 0.62
CA ASP A 282 -0.40 -16.81 -0.08
C ASP A 282 -1.10 -17.73 -1.10
N GLY A 283 -2.02 -17.16 -1.89
CA GLY A 283 -2.71 -17.88 -2.96
C GLY A 283 -3.86 -18.80 -2.49
N ILE A 284 -4.25 -18.74 -1.21
CA ILE A 284 -5.26 -19.67 -0.65
C ILE A 284 -6.66 -19.33 -1.15
N ASN A 285 -7.10 -18.07 -1.03
CA ASN A 285 -8.48 -17.67 -1.31
C ASN A 285 -8.62 -16.19 -1.68
N PHE A 286 -9.83 -15.80 -2.08
CA PHE A 286 -10.26 -14.40 -2.19
C PHE A 286 -11.76 -14.30 -1.84
N CYS A 287 -12.34 -13.10 -1.87
CA CYS A 287 -13.71 -12.86 -1.38
C CYS A 287 -14.74 -13.88 -1.86
N ILE A 288 -14.81 -14.16 -3.17
CA ILE A 288 -15.79 -15.08 -3.76
C ILE A 288 -15.51 -16.53 -3.36
N ASP A 289 -14.26 -16.90 -3.16
CA ASP A 289 -13.89 -18.24 -2.66
C ASP A 289 -14.40 -18.47 -1.24
N CYS A 290 -14.40 -17.41 -0.43
CA CYS A 290 -14.91 -17.44 0.94
C CYS A 290 -16.45 -17.27 1.02
N GLY A 291 -17.16 -17.24 -0.11
CA GLY A 291 -18.60 -17.07 -0.14
C GLY A 291 -19.09 -15.64 -0.06
N SER A 292 -18.20 -14.63 -0.07
CA SER A 292 -18.57 -13.22 -0.08
C SER A 292 -18.63 -12.68 -1.52
N PRO A 293 -19.65 -11.90 -1.91
CA PRO A 293 -19.66 -11.22 -3.20
C PRO A 293 -18.47 -10.24 -3.31
N CYS A 294 -17.95 -10.05 -4.53
CA CYS A 294 -16.97 -9.01 -4.79
C CYS A 294 -17.58 -7.63 -4.52
N GLN A 295 -16.89 -6.80 -3.75
CA GLN A 295 -17.38 -5.49 -3.33
C GLN A 295 -16.89 -4.35 -4.23
N GLY A 296 -16.10 -4.63 -5.26
CA GLY A 296 -15.62 -3.61 -6.19
C GLY A 296 -14.48 -2.75 -5.66
N CYS A 297 -13.71 -3.24 -4.70
CA CYS A 297 -12.73 -2.42 -3.96
C CYS A 297 -11.54 -1.94 -4.81
N ALA A 298 -11.36 -2.44 -6.03
CA ALA A 298 -10.35 -1.96 -6.97
C ALA A 298 -10.86 -0.83 -7.89
N GLU A 299 -12.12 -0.42 -7.77
CA GLU A 299 -12.74 0.56 -8.66
C GLU A 299 -12.91 1.94 -7.99
N PRO A 300 -12.87 3.04 -8.80
CA PRO A 300 -12.98 4.40 -8.27
C PRO A 300 -14.26 4.69 -7.49
N GLY A 301 -15.36 3.98 -7.80
CA GLY A 301 -16.64 4.12 -7.11
C GLY A 301 -16.71 3.43 -5.74
N PHE A 302 -15.68 2.65 -5.36
CA PHE A 302 -15.63 2.05 -4.03
C PHE A 302 -15.35 3.14 -2.98
N TYR A 303 -16.11 3.18 -1.88
CA TYR A 303 -17.17 2.26 -1.49
C TYR A 303 -18.59 2.83 -1.76
N ALA A 304 -18.76 4.16 -1.81
CA ALA A 304 -20.08 4.80 -1.78
C ALA A 304 -20.95 4.46 -3.02
N ASP A 305 -20.39 4.50 -4.23
CA ASP A 305 -21.10 4.21 -5.46
C ASP A 305 -21.33 2.70 -5.68
N MET A 306 -20.58 1.85 -4.95
CA MET A 306 -20.75 0.40 -4.96
C MET A 306 -21.75 -0.09 -3.91
N SER A 307 -22.21 0.80 -3.04
CA SER A 307 -23.19 0.49 -2.00
C SER A 307 -24.60 0.39 -2.60
N PRO A 308 -25.51 -0.46 -2.06
CA PRO A 308 -25.30 -1.40 -0.97
C PRO A 308 -24.52 -2.65 -1.41
N LEU A 309 -23.64 -3.15 -0.52
CA LEU A 309 -22.65 -4.17 -0.88
C LEU A 309 -23.23 -5.60 -1.02
N TYR A 310 -24.34 -5.88 -0.36
CA TYR A 310 -24.91 -7.25 -0.27
C TYR A 310 -26.37 -7.31 -0.73
N THR A 311 -26.81 -6.40 -1.58
CA THR A 311 -28.18 -6.36 -2.06
C THR A 311 -28.28 -6.97 -3.44
N ALA A 312 -29.24 -7.90 -3.60
CA ALA A 312 -29.61 -8.42 -4.91
C ALA A 312 -30.05 -7.29 -5.84
N GLU A 313 -29.65 -7.35 -7.10
CA GLU A 313 -30.06 -6.39 -8.14
C GLU A 313 -30.12 -4.92 -7.69
N SER A 314 -29.10 -4.44 -6.96
CA SER A 314 -29.09 -3.04 -6.58
C SER A 314 -29.18 -2.18 -7.83
N GLU A 315 -29.85 -1.04 -7.73
CA GLU A 315 -29.89 -0.02 -8.80
C GLU A 315 -28.46 0.33 -9.27
N THR A 316 -27.50 0.27 -8.36
CA THR A 316 -26.08 0.43 -8.63
C THR A 316 -25.53 -0.67 -9.55
N SER A 317 -25.88 -1.95 -9.32
CA SER A 317 -25.46 -3.04 -10.21
C SER A 317 -26.01 -2.87 -11.61
N ARG A 318 -27.28 -2.43 -11.75
CA ARG A 318 -27.88 -2.11 -13.06
C ARG A 318 -27.21 -0.93 -13.72
N LYS A 319 -26.91 0.14 -12.99
CA LYS A 319 -26.18 1.30 -13.50
C LYS A 319 -24.79 0.93 -13.99
N ILE A 320 -24.06 0.11 -13.25
CA ILE A 320 -22.73 -0.35 -13.61
C ILE A 320 -22.77 -1.23 -14.87
N TRP A 321 -23.76 -2.11 -15.01
CA TRP A 321 -23.97 -2.88 -16.23
C TRP A 321 -24.26 -1.98 -17.42
N ALA A 322 -25.18 -1.03 -17.26
CA ALA A 322 -25.51 -0.06 -18.29
C ALA A 322 -24.30 0.77 -18.73
N MET A 323 -23.45 1.21 -17.80
CA MET A 323 -22.19 1.91 -18.09
C MET A 323 -21.21 1.04 -18.90
N ARG A 324 -21.16 -0.27 -18.63
CA ARG A 324 -20.35 -1.22 -19.41
C ARG A 324 -20.86 -1.40 -20.83
N GLU A 325 -22.17 -1.55 -20.99
CA GLU A 325 -22.81 -1.68 -22.33
C GLU A 325 -22.61 -0.44 -23.20
N VAL A 326 -22.66 0.77 -22.61
CA VAL A 326 -22.39 2.02 -23.33
C VAL A 326 -20.90 2.35 -23.51
N GLY A 327 -20.02 1.44 -23.08
CA GLY A 327 -18.58 1.53 -23.37
C GLY A 327 -17.76 2.40 -22.42
N LEU A 328 -18.34 2.87 -21.31
CA LEU A 328 -17.58 3.61 -20.29
C LEU A 328 -16.50 2.77 -19.59
N PHE A 329 -16.63 1.44 -19.66
CA PHE A 329 -15.63 0.47 -19.20
C PHE A 329 -15.08 -0.42 -20.33
N LYS A 330 -15.14 0.05 -21.59
CA LYS A 330 -14.53 -0.72 -22.68
C LYS A 330 -13.04 -0.91 -22.44
N LYS A 331 -12.59 -2.16 -22.58
CA LYS A 331 -11.19 -2.51 -22.80
C LYS A 331 -10.67 -1.73 -24.00
N GLU A 332 -10.01 -0.62 -23.77
CA GLU A 332 -9.01 -0.11 -24.68
C GLU A 332 -7.68 -0.39 -24.01
N ILE A 333 -7.11 -1.53 -24.40
CA ILE A 333 -5.74 -1.93 -24.12
C ILE A 333 -4.81 -1.03 -24.92
#